data_9b451d504ff029e9bf8a7fd09c5f1b38
#
_entry.id   9b451d504ff029e9bf8a7fd09c5f1b38
#
_cell.length_a   1.000
_cell.length_b   1.000
_cell.length_c   1.000
_cell.angle_alpha   90.00
_cell.angle_beta   90.00
_cell.angle_gamma   90.00
#
_symmetry.space_group_name_H-M   'P 1'
#
loop_
_entity.id
_entity.type
_entity.pdbx_description
1 polymer ?
#
loop_
_entity_poly.entity_id
_entity_poly.type
_entity_poly.pdbx_seq_one_letter_code
_entity_poly.pdbx_strand_id
1 'polypeptide(L)'
;MKHYLFLDESGDHGLSFIDSKNPLFLLCGILISTNENDFLNQALDKIKRKFWETDTIILHSRDIRKCSNEFKILLDKRLKSNFHSRVNTMMKDSKFFIIPSGVNKNKYIHQNGCKSDDIYELCLSAIIEKSIQIVNKTIRESYKLDIIIEKRGKREDRQLRSHLDEILLNGTSKISKFVIEKFEIVVTFKSKKENCNGLQLADLIAHPIAQHLINHEKKNLAFEIIKDKIHPPLNKILIR
;
A
#
# COMPACT_ATOMS: atom_id res chain seq x y z
N MET A 1 -18.88 0.41 11.90
CA MET A 1 -18.15 1.39 11.05
C MET A 1 -17.37 0.63 9.98
N LYS A 2 -17.36 1.12 8.73
CA LYS A 2 -16.65 0.45 7.61
C LYS A 2 -15.32 1.10 7.33
N HIS A 3 -14.29 0.26 7.07
CA HIS A 3 -12.96 0.66 6.64
C HIS A 3 -12.59 -0.02 5.33
N TYR A 4 -11.67 0.61 4.61
CA TYR A 4 -11.01 0.05 3.43
C TYR A 4 -9.53 -0.15 3.72
N LEU A 5 -8.97 -1.26 3.24
CA LEU A 5 -7.54 -1.53 3.21
C LEU A 5 -7.12 -1.70 1.76
N PHE A 6 -6.45 -0.70 1.19
CA PHE A 6 -5.90 -0.75 -0.16
C PHE A 6 -4.47 -1.24 -0.10
N LEU A 7 -4.11 -2.19 -0.96
CA LEU A 7 -2.79 -2.84 -0.98
C LEU A 7 -2.12 -2.67 -2.34
N ASP A 8 -0.89 -2.19 -2.32
CA ASP A 8 0.01 -2.15 -3.47
C ASP A 8 1.46 -2.34 -3.03
N GLU A 9 2.37 -2.67 -3.96
CA GLU A 9 3.75 -3.02 -3.63
C GLU A 9 4.79 -2.10 -4.29
N SER A 10 6.00 -2.16 -3.74
CA SER A 10 7.22 -1.63 -4.35
C SER A 10 8.33 -2.68 -4.32
N GLY A 11 8.88 -2.98 -5.48
CA GLY A 11 9.85 -4.05 -5.68
C GLY A 11 9.20 -5.36 -6.09
N ASP A 12 10.03 -6.30 -6.56
CA ASP A 12 9.63 -7.65 -6.94
C ASP A 12 9.74 -8.60 -5.74
N HIS A 13 8.76 -9.49 -5.57
CA HIS A 13 8.73 -10.47 -4.47
C HIS A 13 9.51 -11.76 -4.78
N GLY A 14 9.94 -11.98 -6.03
CA GLY A 14 10.73 -13.15 -6.40
C GLY A 14 12.08 -13.21 -5.69
N LEU A 15 12.47 -14.42 -5.26
CA LEU A 15 13.75 -14.67 -4.58
C LEU A 15 14.81 -15.27 -5.51
N SER A 16 14.44 -15.69 -6.72
CA SER A 16 15.36 -16.32 -7.69
C SER A 16 16.36 -15.34 -8.32
N PHE A 17 15.98 -14.07 -8.43
CA PHE A 17 16.83 -13.00 -8.90
C PHE A 17 16.64 -11.76 -8.03
N ILE A 18 17.75 -11.26 -7.47
CA ILE A 18 17.73 -10.07 -6.62
C ILE A 18 18.51 -8.95 -7.31
N ASP A 19 17.81 -7.85 -7.62
CA ASP A 19 18.48 -6.62 -8.04
C ASP A 19 19.28 -6.05 -6.85
N SER A 20 20.60 -6.02 -6.99
CA SER A 20 21.50 -5.51 -5.96
C SER A 20 21.25 -4.03 -5.60
N LYS A 21 20.70 -3.25 -6.54
CA LYS A 21 20.34 -1.85 -6.31
C LYS A 21 18.99 -1.70 -5.61
N ASN A 22 18.13 -2.73 -5.66
CA ASN A 22 16.81 -2.72 -5.06
C ASN A 22 16.47 -4.09 -4.43
N PRO A 23 17.17 -4.49 -3.35
CA PRO A 23 16.98 -5.79 -2.72
C PRO A 23 15.74 -5.85 -1.83
N LEU A 24 14.94 -4.79 -1.81
CA LEU A 24 13.77 -4.68 -0.93
C LEU A 24 12.49 -5.03 -1.69
N PHE A 25 11.69 -5.92 -1.10
CA PHE A 25 10.26 -6.02 -1.36
C PHE A 25 9.49 -5.30 -0.26
N LEU A 26 8.55 -4.45 -0.62
CA LEU A 26 7.67 -3.73 0.31
C LEU A 26 6.23 -3.84 -0.16
N LEU A 27 5.36 -4.40 0.66
CA LEU A 27 3.91 -4.29 0.53
C LEU A 27 3.43 -3.11 1.39
N CYS A 28 2.55 -2.29 0.85
CA CYS A 28 2.03 -1.09 1.51
C CYS A 28 0.50 -1.16 1.62
N GLY A 29 -0.01 -1.16 2.84
CA GLY A 29 -1.43 -1.06 3.15
C GLY A 29 -1.84 0.37 3.50
N ILE A 30 -2.93 0.86 2.91
CA ILE A 30 -3.59 2.12 3.28
C ILE A 30 -4.92 1.78 3.93
N LEU A 31 -4.98 1.97 5.25
CA LEU A 31 -6.20 1.76 6.03
C LEU A 31 -6.93 3.09 6.23
N ILE A 32 -8.17 3.17 5.76
CA ILE A 32 -8.96 4.40 5.73
C ILE A 32 -10.43 4.12 6.03
N SER A 33 -11.11 5.02 6.76
CA SER A 33 -12.56 4.94 6.98
C SER A 33 -13.35 5.35 5.74
N THR A 34 -14.64 4.98 5.66
CA THR A 34 -15.49 5.33 4.52
C THR A 34 -15.52 6.84 4.26
N ASN A 35 -15.77 7.65 5.28
CA ASN A 35 -15.89 9.09 5.10
C ASN A 35 -14.59 9.73 4.61
N GLU A 36 -13.45 9.27 5.13
CA GLU A 36 -12.14 9.76 4.68
C GLU A 36 -11.79 9.26 3.27
N ASN A 37 -12.24 8.06 2.90
CA ASN A 37 -12.09 7.55 1.53
C ASN A 37 -12.90 8.36 0.52
N ASP A 38 -14.10 8.81 0.88
CA ASP A 38 -14.91 9.68 0.02
C ASP A 38 -14.24 11.05 -0.15
N PHE A 39 -13.68 11.60 0.93
CA PHE A 39 -12.87 12.83 0.86
C PHE A 39 -11.64 12.66 -0.04
N LEU A 40 -10.90 11.56 0.12
CA LEU A 40 -9.75 11.21 -0.71
C LEU A 40 -10.11 11.12 -2.20
N ASN A 41 -11.20 10.43 -2.52
CA ASN A 41 -11.68 10.28 -3.89
C ASN A 41 -11.97 11.64 -4.53
N GLN A 42 -12.74 12.49 -3.85
CA GLN A 42 -13.04 13.83 -4.34
C GLN A 42 -11.79 14.69 -4.54
N ALA A 43 -10.84 14.62 -3.61
CA ALA A 43 -9.60 15.39 -3.69
C ALA A 43 -8.70 14.94 -4.85
N LEU A 44 -8.55 13.61 -5.06
CA LEU A 44 -7.77 13.08 -6.18
C LEU A 44 -8.43 13.38 -7.53
N ASP A 45 -9.75 13.21 -7.64
CA ASP A 45 -10.49 13.51 -8.87
C ASP A 45 -10.40 14.99 -9.21
N LYS A 46 -10.46 15.90 -8.22
CA LYS A 46 -10.23 17.33 -8.40
C LYS A 46 -8.82 17.65 -8.91
N ILE A 47 -7.80 16.94 -8.40
CA ILE A 47 -6.42 17.07 -8.88
C ILE A 47 -6.34 16.60 -10.34
N LYS A 48 -6.89 15.44 -10.68
CA LYS A 48 -6.88 14.89 -12.04
C LYS A 48 -7.55 15.83 -13.02
N ARG A 49 -8.78 16.26 -12.73
CA ARG A 49 -9.52 17.23 -13.58
C ARG A 49 -8.76 18.54 -13.78
N LYS A 50 -8.04 19.02 -12.78
CA LYS A 50 -7.26 20.25 -12.91
C LYS A 50 -6.11 20.15 -13.90
N PHE A 51 -5.44 18.99 -13.99
CA PHE A 51 -4.23 18.84 -14.82
C PHE A 51 -4.51 18.17 -16.16
N TRP A 52 -5.57 17.37 -16.27
CA TRP A 52 -5.90 16.57 -17.46
C TRP A 52 -7.34 16.78 -17.97
N GLU A 53 -8.11 17.66 -17.33
CA GLU A 53 -9.53 17.93 -17.67
C GLU A 53 -10.46 16.70 -17.52
N THR A 54 -9.95 15.62 -16.98
CA THR A 54 -10.68 14.37 -16.73
C THR A 54 -10.21 13.74 -15.42
N ASP A 55 -11.09 12.95 -14.79
CA ASP A 55 -10.75 12.12 -13.61
C ASP A 55 -10.39 10.68 -13.98
N THR A 56 -10.44 10.32 -15.25
CA THR A 56 -10.15 8.95 -15.72
C THR A 56 -8.66 8.60 -15.73
N ILE A 57 -7.78 9.59 -15.56
CA ILE A 57 -6.33 9.37 -15.45
C ILE A 57 -6.00 8.51 -14.24
N ILE A 58 -5.17 7.50 -14.47
CA ILE A 58 -4.68 6.60 -13.42
C ILE A 58 -3.31 7.10 -12.98
N LEU A 59 -3.23 7.60 -11.74
CA LEU A 59 -1.98 8.05 -11.17
C LEU A 59 -1.08 6.83 -10.91
N HIS A 60 0.09 6.82 -11.54
CA HIS A 60 1.08 5.78 -11.39
C HIS A 60 2.43 6.39 -11.00
N SER A 61 2.93 6.02 -9.84
CA SER A 61 4.16 6.57 -9.24
C SER A 61 5.35 6.55 -10.19
N ARG A 62 5.55 5.45 -10.94
CA ARG A 62 6.63 5.33 -11.93
C ARG A 62 6.48 6.34 -13.07
N ASP A 63 5.27 6.48 -13.63
CA ASP A 63 5.03 7.33 -14.79
C ASP A 63 5.11 8.81 -14.41
N ILE A 64 4.59 9.18 -13.23
CA ILE A 64 4.73 10.52 -12.66
C ILE A 64 6.21 10.89 -12.51
N ARG A 65 7.03 10.00 -11.93
CA ARG A 65 8.46 10.26 -11.71
C ARG A 65 9.22 10.40 -13.03
N LYS A 66 8.88 9.57 -14.03
CA LYS A 66 9.51 9.59 -15.35
C LYS A 66 8.92 10.63 -16.29
N CYS A 67 7.85 11.30 -15.91
CA CYS A 67 7.07 12.19 -16.78
C CYS A 67 6.73 11.49 -18.11
N SER A 68 6.28 10.23 -18.05
CA SER A 68 5.94 9.39 -19.21
C SER A 68 4.43 9.31 -19.42
N ASN A 69 4.00 8.85 -20.58
CA ASN A 69 2.60 8.70 -20.97
C ASN A 69 1.82 10.01 -20.79
N GLU A 70 0.68 9.98 -20.12
CA GLU A 70 -0.16 11.15 -19.83
C GLU A 70 0.55 12.19 -18.94
N PHE A 71 1.63 11.78 -18.24
CA PHE A 71 2.38 12.65 -17.33
C PHE A 71 3.48 13.48 -18.02
N LYS A 72 3.57 13.46 -19.36
CA LYS A 72 4.49 14.33 -20.12
C LYS A 72 4.27 15.82 -19.84
N ILE A 73 3.07 16.24 -19.48
CA ILE A 73 2.77 17.61 -19.05
C ILE A 73 3.63 18.05 -17.85
N LEU A 74 4.07 17.11 -17.01
CA LEU A 74 4.94 17.36 -15.86
C LEU A 74 6.42 17.59 -16.23
N LEU A 75 6.77 17.60 -17.51
CA LEU A 75 8.07 18.13 -18.01
C LEU A 75 8.14 19.63 -17.78
N ASP A 76 7.01 20.34 -17.81
CA ASP A 76 6.93 21.73 -17.35
C ASP A 76 7.14 21.78 -15.83
N LYS A 77 8.19 22.50 -15.41
CA LYS A 77 8.60 22.59 -14.00
C LYS A 77 7.55 23.24 -13.10
N ARG A 78 6.78 24.22 -13.63
CA ARG A 78 5.72 24.92 -12.87
C ARG A 78 4.53 23.99 -12.66
N LEU A 79 4.08 23.30 -13.71
CA LEU A 79 3.01 22.31 -13.62
C LEU A 79 3.41 21.17 -12.67
N LYS A 80 4.63 20.66 -12.80
CA LYS A 80 5.16 19.63 -11.91
C LYS A 80 5.14 20.05 -10.44
N SER A 81 5.66 21.23 -10.13
CA SER A 81 5.66 21.78 -8.78
C SER A 81 4.25 21.95 -8.22
N ASN A 82 3.32 22.48 -9.02
CA ASN A 82 1.92 22.64 -8.62
C ASN A 82 1.23 21.29 -8.40
N PHE A 83 1.45 20.30 -9.28
CA PHE A 83 0.92 18.94 -9.12
C PHE A 83 1.40 18.30 -7.82
N HIS A 84 2.72 18.28 -7.57
CA HIS A 84 3.26 17.71 -6.34
C HIS A 84 2.78 18.45 -5.08
N SER A 85 2.68 19.79 -5.12
CA SER A 85 2.14 20.55 -4.00
C SER A 85 0.73 20.10 -3.64
N ARG A 86 -0.15 19.93 -4.65
CA ARG A 86 -1.55 19.51 -4.42
C ARG A 86 -1.66 18.07 -3.90
N VAL A 87 -0.89 17.14 -4.48
CA VAL A 87 -0.83 15.75 -4.01
C VAL A 87 -0.33 15.71 -2.56
N ASN A 88 0.71 16.48 -2.25
CA ASN A 88 1.28 16.56 -0.91
C ASN A 88 0.28 17.14 0.11
N THR A 89 -0.44 18.20 -0.25
CA THR A 89 -1.49 18.79 0.59
C THR A 89 -2.60 17.77 0.84
N MET A 90 -3.09 17.12 -0.21
CA MET A 90 -4.09 16.05 -0.08
C MET A 90 -3.63 14.94 0.85
N MET A 91 -2.38 14.45 0.69
CA MET A 91 -1.83 13.41 1.58
C MET A 91 -1.69 13.86 3.04
N LYS A 92 -1.40 15.14 3.29
CA LYS A 92 -1.34 15.69 4.66
C LYS A 92 -2.73 15.79 5.29
N ASP A 93 -3.70 16.30 4.55
CA ASP A 93 -5.03 16.64 5.05
C ASP A 93 -5.94 15.42 5.23
N SER A 94 -5.76 14.37 4.39
CA SER A 94 -6.51 13.13 4.50
C SER A 94 -6.09 12.32 5.73
N LYS A 95 -7.06 11.71 6.43
CA LYS A 95 -6.81 10.86 7.61
C LYS A 95 -6.82 9.39 7.22
N PHE A 96 -5.66 8.78 7.17
CA PHE A 96 -5.46 7.36 6.92
C PHE A 96 -4.23 6.85 7.67
N PHE A 97 -4.16 5.55 7.88
CA PHE A 97 -2.96 4.87 8.37
C PHE A 97 -2.22 4.22 7.22
N ILE A 98 -0.91 4.34 7.24
CA ILE A 98 -0.01 3.62 6.33
C ILE A 98 0.54 2.42 7.09
N ILE A 99 0.34 1.23 6.56
CA ILE A 99 0.76 -0.03 7.17
C ILE A 99 1.71 -0.74 6.20
N PRO A 100 2.99 -0.39 6.19
CA PRO A 100 3.98 -1.05 5.35
C PRO A 100 4.50 -2.32 6.04
N SER A 101 4.77 -3.33 5.23
CA SER A 101 5.53 -4.52 5.63
C SER A 101 6.47 -4.90 4.50
N GLY A 102 7.71 -5.24 4.80
CA GLY A 102 8.70 -5.51 3.77
C GLY A 102 9.77 -6.52 4.17
N VAL A 103 10.50 -7.00 3.18
CA VAL A 103 11.57 -7.98 3.33
C VAL A 103 12.79 -7.49 2.57
N ASN A 104 13.93 -7.42 3.26
CA ASN A 104 15.22 -7.32 2.59
C ASN A 104 15.60 -8.72 2.10
N LYS A 105 15.49 -8.96 0.80
CA LYS A 105 15.64 -10.29 0.17
C LYS A 105 17.01 -10.93 0.44
N ASN A 106 18.08 -10.14 0.44
CA ASN A 106 19.43 -10.66 0.72
C ASN A 106 19.52 -11.19 2.16
N LYS A 107 19.04 -10.42 3.14
CA LYS A 107 19.04 -10.81 4.53
C LYS A 107 18.14 -12.03 4.76
N TYR A 108 16.98 -12.02 4.11
CA TYR A 108 15.99 -13.09 4.25
C TYR A 108 16.53 -14.43 3.73
N ILE A 109 17.15 -14.47 2.54
CA ILE A 109 17.77 -15.67 1.98
C ILE A 109 18.93 -16.15 2.86
N HIS A 110 19.74 -15.23 3.38
CA HIS A 110 20.84 -15.60 4.27
C HIS A 110 20.36 -16.30 5.55
N GLN A 111 19.21 -15.88 6.08
CA GLN A 111 18.65 -16.43 7.32
C GLN A 111 17.80 -17.70 7.12
N ASN A 112 17.02 -17.76 6.02
CA ASN A 112 15.98 -18.77 5.83
C ASN A 112 16.25 -19.69 4.62
N GLY A 113 17.29 -19.40 3.80
CA GLY A 113 17.55 -20.11 2.55
C GLY A 113 16.58 -19.75 1.43
N CYS A 114 16.81 -20.32 0.22
CA CYS A 114 15.98 -20.05 -0.95
C CYS A 114 14.63 -20.80 -0.98
N LYS A 115 14.39 -21.73 -0.05
CA LYS A 115 13.13 -22.52 0.05
C LYS A 115 12.11 -21.91 1.02
N SER A 116 12.19 -20.62 1.23
CA SER A 116 11.40 -19.93 2.21
C SER A 116 9.99 -19.65 1.71
N ASP A 117 9.12 -19.33 2.66
CA ASP A 117 7.74 -18.90 2.45
C ASP A 117 7.61 -17.78 1.43
N ASP A 118 6.46 -17.66 0.80
CA ASP A 118 6.19 -16.53 -0.09
C ASP A 118 6.24 -15.22 0.71
N ILE A 119 7.26 -14.39 0.41
CA ILE A 119 7.47 -13.13 1.13
C ILE A 119 6.30 -12.15 0.97
N TYR A 120 5.50 -12.30 -0.09
CA TYR A 120 4.28 -11.52 -0.26
C TYR A 120 3.24 -11.92 0.80
N GLU A 121 3.04 -13.23 0.99
CA GLU A 121 2.10 -13.77 1.98
C GLU A 121 2.50 -13.37 3.40
N LEU A 122 3.80 -13.40 3.72
CA LEU A 122 4.31 -12.93 5.01
C LEU A 122 3.99 -11.44 5.24
N CYS A 123 4.25 -10.59 4.25
CA CYS A 123 3.97 -9.17 4.34
C CYS A 123 2.46 -8.90 4.44
N LEU A 124 1.64 -9.62 3.68
CA LEU A 124 0.20 -9.52 3.69
C LEU A 124 -0.39 -9.87 5.06
N SER A 125 0.04 -10.98 5.64
CA SER A 125 -0.37 -11.40 6.99
C SER A 125 -0.06 -10.31 8.03
N ALA A 126 1.15 -9.75 7.99
CA ALA A 126 1.56 -8.69 8.93
C ALA A 126 0.71 -7.41 8.77
N ILE A 127 0.34 -7.04 7.54
CA ILE A 127 -0.52 -5.87 7.28
C ILE A 127 -1.94 -6.13 7.78
N ILE A 128 -2.52 -7.30 7.52
CA ILE A 128 -3.86 -7.68 7.98
C ILE A 128 -3.91 -7.67 9.51
N GLU A 129 -2.94 -8.33 10.17
CA GLU A 129 -2.81 -8.32 11.62
C GLU A 129 -2.83 -6.90 12.18
N LYS A 130 -2.04 -6.01 11.60
CA LYS A 130 -1.92 -4.63 12.06
C LYS A 130 -3.18 -3.83 11.79
N SER A 131 -3.82 -4.02 10.64
CA SER A 131 -5.07 -3.37 10.29
C SER A 131 -6.19 -3.73 11.29
N ILE A 132 -6.35 -5.02 11.57
CA ILE A 132 -7.33 -5.52 12.55
C ILE A 132 -7.04 -4.95 13.94
N GLN A 133 -5.76 -4.92 14.37
CA GLN A 133 -5.38 -4.33 15.65
C GLN A 133 -5.73 -2.84 15.77
N ILE A 134 -5.54 -2.06 14.70
CA ILE A 134 -5.87 -0.63 14.68
C ILE A 134 -7.38 -0.44 14.78
N VAL A 135 -8.14 -1.13 13.93
CA VAL A 135 -9.61 -1.01 13.91
C VAL A 135 -10.21 -1.48 15.23
N ASN A 136 -9.75 -2.61 15.78
CA ASN A 136 -10.27 -3.18 17.02
C ASN A 136 -10.04 -2.28 18.26
N LYS A 137 -9.02 -1.41 18.23
CA LYS A 137 -8.76 -0.45 19.32
C LYS A 137 -9.67 0.77 19.28
N THR A 138 -10.18 1.12 18.12
CA THR A 138 -10.89 2.39 17.88
C THR A 138 -12.41 2.30 18.08
N ILE A 139 -13.00 1.09 18.07
CA ILE A 139 -14.45 0.93 18.03
C ILE A 139 -14.92 -0.26 18.90
N ARG A 140 -16.15 -0.18 19.43
CA ARG A 140 -16.78 -1.21 20.31
C ARG A 140 -17.86 -2.06 19.63
N GLU A 141 -18.13 -1.86 18.33
CA GLU A 141 -19.23 -2.49 17.58
C GLU A 141 -18.75 -3.31 16.39
N SER A 142 -19.67 -3.96 15.66
CA SER A 142 -19.39 -4.74 14.45
C SER A 142 -18.56 -3.97 13.43
N TYR A 143 -17.52 -4.60 12.91
CA TYR A 143 -16.55 -4.01 12.00
C TYR A 143 -16.74 -4.53 10.59
N LYS A 144 -16.68 -3.62 9.59
CA LYS A 144 -16.59 -4.01 8.18
C LYS A 144 -15.23 -3.57 7.63
N LEU A 145 -14.52 -4.51 7.03
CA LEU A 145 -13.21 -4.27 6.42
C LEU A 145 -13.20 -4.79 4.99
N ASP A 146 -13.18 -3.88 4.01
CA ASP A 146 -12.98 -4.23 2.62
C ASP A 146 -11.49 -4.20 2.30
N ILE A 147 -10.91 -5.34 1.97
CA ILE A 147 -9.52 -5.48 1.52
C ILE A 147 -9.52 -5.43 0.00
N ILE A 148 -8.82 -4.43 -0.57
CA ILE A 148 -8.78 -4.18 -2.01
C ILE A 148 -7.34 -4.31 -2.48
N ILE A 149 -7.10 -5.25 -3.40
CA ILE A 149 -5.77 -5.62 -3.91
C ILE A 149 -5.73 -5.40 -5.41
N GLU A 150 -4.63 -4.86 -5.94
CA GLU A 150 -4.43 -4.78 -7.39
C GLU A 150 -4.24 -6.19 -7.97
N LYS A 151 -4.93 -6.50 -9.09
CA LYS A 151 -4.78 -7.78 -9.82
C LYS A 151 -3.38 -7.91 -10.38
N ARG A 152 -2.77 -9.06 -10.17
CA ARG A 152 -1.42 -9.42 -10.64
C ARG A 152 -1.44 -10.50 -11.73
N GLY A 153 -2.50 -11.28 -11.76
CA GLY A 153 -2.67 -12.36 -12.71
C GLY A 153 -3.43 -13.53 -12.09
N LYS A 154 -4.08 -14.33 -12.94
CA LYS A 154 -4.99 -15.42 -12.48
C LYS A 154 -4.35 -16.40 -11.48
N ARG A 155 -3.06 -16.70 -11.63
CA ARG A 155 -2.35 -17.63 -10.73
C ARG A 155 -2.06 -16.98 -9.39
N GLU A 156 -1.45 -15.80 -9.41
CA GLU A 156 -1.07 -15.05 -8.20
C GLU A 156 -2.32 -14.62 -7.43
N ASP A 157 -3.35 -14.10 -8.10
CA ASP A 157 -4.62 -13.73 -7.47
C ASP A 157 -5.27 -14.91 -6.75
N ARG A 158 -5.20 -16.13 -7.32
CA ARG A 158 -5.68 -17.35 -6.65
C ARG A 158 -4.88 -17.73 -5.42
N GLN A 159 -3.55 -17.67 -5.50
CA GLN A 159 -2.67 -17.96 -4.36
C GLN A 159 -2.96 -17.00 -3.21
N LEU A 160 -3.02 -15.69 -3.51
CA LEU A 160 -3.34 -14.67 -2.52
C LEU A 160 -4.74 -14.85 -1.91
N ARG A 161 -5.73 -15.22 -2.74
CA ARG A 161 -7.07 -15.52 -2.24
C ARG A 161 -7.04 -16.70 -1.27
N SER A 162 -6.38 -17.80 -1.62
CA SER A 162 -6.26 -18.97 -0.76
C SER A 162 -5.60 -18.64 0.57
N HIS A 163 -4.52 -17.86 0.55
CA HIS A 163 -3.83 -17.42 1.76
C HIS A 163 -4.71 -16.51 2.65
N LEU A 164 -5.45 -15.59 2.03
CA LEU A 164 -6.42 -14.75 2.75
C LEU A 164 -7.53 -15.59 3.38
N ASP A 165 -8.09 -16.53 2.64
CA ASP A 165 -9.14 -17.42 3.15
C ASP A 165 -8.62 -18.26 4.33
N GLU A 166 -7.35 -18.70 4.29
CA GLU A 166 -6.71 -19.39 5.41
C GLU A 166 -6.58 -18.49 6.66
N ILE A 167 -6.14 -17.25 6.50
CA ILE A 167 -6.10 -16.26 7.58
C ILE A 167 -7.49 -16.03 8.17
N LEU A 168 -8.50 -15.88 7.32
CA LEU A 168 -9.88 -15.62 7.76
C LEU A 168 -10.49 -16.80 8.51
N LEU A 169 -10.14 -18.03 8.12
CA LEU A 169 -10.66 -19.26 8.74
C LEU A 169 -9.95 -19.62 10.06
N ASN A 170 -8.64 -19.46 10.10
CA ASN A 170 -7.81 -20.01 11.17
C ASN A 170 -7.21 -18.93 12.09
N GLY A 171 -7.20 -17.67 11.65
CA GLY A 171 -6.44 -16.62 12.30
C GLY A 171 -4.97 -16.64 11.91
N THR A 172 -4.16 -15.90 12.67
CA THR A 172 -2.70 -15.85 12.53
C THR A 172 -2.06 -16.15 13.88
N SER A 173 -0.72 -16.20 13.93
CA SER A 173 0.01 -16.35 15.20
C SER A 173 -0.26 -15.22 16.21
N LYS A 174 -0.76 -14.05 15.74
CA LYS A 174 -0.98 -12.86 16.59
C LYS A 174 -2.45 -12.46 16.71
N ILE A 175 -3.33 -12.97 15.86
CA ILE A 175 -4.76 -12.68 15.87
C ILE A 175 -5.52 -14.00 15.81
N SER A 176 -6.26 -14.29 16.87
CA SER A 176 -7.10 -15.47 16.91
C SER A 176 -8.30 -15.37 15.96
N LYS A 177 -8.78 -16.53 15.51
CA LYS A 177 -10.03 -16.66 14.75
C LYS A 177 -11.18 -15.89 15.39
N PHE A 178 -11.37 -15.98 16.71
CA PHE A 178 -12.40 -15.27 17.46
C PHE A 178 -12.35 -13.74 17.27
N VAL A 179 -11.16 -13.16 17.10
CA VAL A 179 -11.02 -11.72 16.81
C VAL A 179 -11.43 -11.42 15.37
N ILE A 180 -11.05 -12.28 14.42
CA ILE A 180 -11.39 -12.11 12.99
C ILE A 180 -12.90 -12.23 12.78
N GLU A 181 -13.57 -13.14 13.45
CA GLU A 181 -15.03 -13.36 13.37
C GLU A 181 -15.87 -12.14 13.79
N LYS A 182 -15.28 -11.18 14.50
CA LYS A 182 -15.92 -9.88 14.80
C LYS A 182 -15.96 -8.94 13.59
N PHE A 183 -15.24 -9.27 12.52
CA PHE A 183 -15.13 -8.47 11.31
C PHE A 183 -15.93 -9.11 10.17
N GLU A 184 -16.75 -8.34 9.50
CA GLU A 184 -17.26 -8.66 8.17
C GLU A 184 -16.15 -8.24 7.16
N ILE A 185 -15.34 -9.22 6.71
CA ILE A 185 -14.22 -8.95 5.81
C ILE A 185 -14.61 -9.36 4.39
N VAL A 186 -14.47 -8.41 3.46
CA VAL A 186 -14.68 -8.62 2.03
C VAL A 186 -13.37 -8.39 1.29
N VAL A 187 -12.92 -9.38 0.50
CA VAL A 187 -11.70 -9.27 -0.31
C VAL A 187 -12.06 -9.11 -1.78
N THR A 188 -11.55 -8.03 -2.39
CA THR A 188 -11.79 -7.68 -3.79
C THR A 188 -10.48 -7.47 -4.53
N PHE A 189 -10.33 -8.11 -5.70
CA PHE A 189 -9.22 -7.86 -6.61
C PHE A 189 -9.69 -6.91 -7.71
N LYS A 190 -9.04 -5.75 -7.84
CA LYS A 190 -9.34 -4.74 -8.85
C LYS A 190 -8.25 -4.65 -9.90
N SER A 191 -8.63 -4.55 -11.16
CA SER A 191 -7.67 -4.26 -12.22
C SER A 191 -7.26 -2.78 -12.16
N LYS A 192 -6.06 -2.48 -12.64
CA LYS A 192 -5.57 -1.10 -12.74
C LYS A 192 -6.54 -0.19 -13.53
N LYS A 193 -7.20 -0.76 -14.56
CA LYS A 193 -8.17 -0.03 -15.40
C LYS A 193 -9.43 0.45 -14.65
N GLU A 194 -9.70 -0.09 -13.46
CA GLU A 194 -10.86 0.32 -12.64
C GLU A 194 -10.65 1.66 -11.92
N ASN A 195 -9.53 2.32 -12.13
CA ASN A 195 -9.24 3.69 -11.65
C ASN A 195 -9.53 3.88 -10.14
N CYS A 196 -9.12 2.92 -9.31
CA CYS A 196 -9.36 2.95 -7.88
C CYS A 196 -8.38 3.92 -7.18
N ASN A 197 -8.86 5.05 -6.70
CA ASN A 197 -8.02 6.09 -6.10
C ASN A 197 -7.26 5.61 -4.85
N GLY A 198 -7.85 4.71 -4.06
CA GLY A 198 -7.15 4.14 -2.90
C GLY A 198 -5.94 3.28 -3.27
N LEU A 199 -6.02 2.50 -4.37
CA LEU A 199 -4.87 1.74 -4.91
C LEU A 199 -3.82 2.69 -5.48
N GLN A 200 -4.24 3.76 -6.18
CA GLN A 200 -3.29 4.78 -6.66
C GLN A 200 -2.57 5.48 -5.51
N LEU A 201 -3.27 5.75 -4.40
CA LEU A 201 -2.62 6.29 -3.20
C LEU A 201 -1.60 5.31 -2.63
N ALA A 202 -1.90 4.01 -2.57
CA ALA A 202 -0.98 2.99 -2.10
C ALA A 202 0.30 2.93 -2.96
N ASP A 203 0.17 2.96 -4.31
CA ASP A 203 1.31 3.05 -5.26
C ASP A 203 2.16 4.31 -5.04
N LEU A 204 1.51 5.46 -4.87
CA LEU A 204 2.22 6.73 -4.63
C LEU A 204 3.00 6.74 -3.31
N ILE A 205 2.56 5.98 -2.32
CA ILE A 205 3.15 5.92 -0.97
C ILE A 205 4.20 4.80 -0.85
N ALA A 206 4.00 3.65 -1.50
CA ALA A 206 4.90 2.50 -1.38
C ALA A 206 6.34 2.84 -1.80
N HIS A 207 6.52 3.54 -2.93
CA HIS A 207 7.84 3.85 -3.45
C HIS A 207 8.68 4.78 -2.53
N PRO A 208 8.18 5.92 -2.01
CA PRO A 208 8.93 6.74 -1.07
C PRO A 208 9.37 5.99 0.18
N ILE A 209 8.52 5.11 0.73
CA ILE A 209 8.87 4.30 1.90
C ILE A 209 9.99 3.31 1.55
N ALA A 210 9.86 2.58 0.43
CA ALA A 210 10.89 1.65 -0.02
C ALA A 210 12.24 2.34 -0.23
N GLN A 211 12.26 3.52 -0.86
CA GLN A 211 13.49 4.29 -1.08
C GLN A 211 14.11 4.78 0.24
N HIS A 212 13.31 5.18 1.22
CA HIS A 212 13.82 5.55 2.54
C HIS A 212 14.43 4.35 3.28
N LEU A 213 13.81 3.17 3.18
CA LEU A 213 14.31 1.93 3.82
C LEU A 213 15.61 1.43 3.15
N ILE A 214 15.81 1.66 1.86
CA ILE A 214 17.03 1.30 1.13
C ILE A 214 18.18 2.27 1.48
N ASN A 215 17.88 3.57 1.55
CA ASN A 215 18.87 4.61 1.83
C ASN A 215 18.24 5.73 2.66
N HIS A 216 18.35 5.62 3.98
CA HIS A 216 17.76 6.57 4.94
C HIS A 216 18.51 7.91 5.01
N GLU A 217 19.74 7.98 4.53
CA GLU A 217 20.52 9.24 4.51
C GLU A 217 20.11 10.15 3.34
N LYS A 218 19.54 9.56 2.29
CA LYS A 218 19.10 10.33 1.13
C LYS A 218 17.84 11.13 1.46
N LYS A 219 17.89 12.46 1.23
CA LYS A 219 16.73 13.35 1.38
C LYS A 219 15.55 12.85 0.54
N ASN A 220 14.42 12.58 1.19
CA ASN A 220 13.20 12.04 0.58
C ASN A 220 11.99 12.87 1.01
N LEU A 221 11.71 13.95 0.29
CA LEU A 221 10.63 14.89 0.62
C LEU A 221 9.24 14.23 0.62
N ALA A 222 9.02 13.25 -0.26
CA ALA A 222 7.74 12.53 -0.31
C ALA A 222 7.55 11.68 0.96
N PHE A 223 8.62 11.06 1.46
CA PHE A 223 8.58 10.31 2.72
C PHE A 223 8.30 11.24 3.92
N GLU A 224 8.93 12.42 3.98
CA GLU A 224 8.71 13.39 5.08
C GLU A 224 7.25 13.82 5.24
N ILE A 225 6.47 13.80 4.14
CA ILE A 225 5.05 14.17 4.15
C ILE A 225 4.18 13.11 4.80
N ILE A 226 4.57 11.84 4.70
CA ILE A 226 3.75 10.70 5.07
C ILE A 226 4.22 9.97 6.33
N LYS A 227 5.43 10.25 6.81
CA LYS A 227 6.08 9.49 7.90
C LYS A 227 5.24 9.38 9.18
N ASP A 228 4.51 10.45 9.53
CA ASP A 228 3.71 10.49 10.77
C ASP A 228 2.43 9.64 10.69
N LYS A 229 2.09 9.15 9.50
CA LYS A 229 0.94 8.25 9.25
C LYS A 229 1.34 6.78 9.25
N ILE A 230 2.64 6.47 9.40
CA ILE A 230 3.17 5.10 9.30
C ILE A 230 2.99 4.34 10.61
N HIS A 231 2.38 3.15 10.50
CA HIS A 231 2.20 2.16 11.57
C HIS A 231 2.54 0.75 11.04
N PRO A 232 3.42 0.00 11.67
CA PRO A 232 4.18 0.23 12.91
C PRO A 232 5.32 1.23 12.74
N PRO A 233 6.05 1.57 13.81
CA PRO A 233 7.28 2.37 13.73
C PRO A 233 8.28 1.78 12.71
N LEU A 234 9.08 2.63 12.07
CA LEU A 234 9.98 2.27 10.96
C LEU A 234 10.88 1.06 11.22
N ASN A 235 11.37 0.92 12.44
CA ASN A 235 12.23 -0.21 12.85
C ASN A 235 11.52 -1.57 12.92
N LYS A 236 10.21 -1.59 12.75
CA LYS A 236 9.36 -2.81 12.75
C LYS A 236 8.72 -3.12 11.41
N ILE A 237 9.07 -2.39 10.35
CA ILE A 237 8.51 -2.60 9.00
C ILE A 237 9.12 -3.86 8.36
N LEU A 238 10.45 -4.06 8.53
CA LEU A 238 11.11 -5.19 7.90
C LEU A 238 10.91 -6.46 8.72
N ILE A 239 10.43 -7.49 8.05
CA ILE A 239 10.36 -8.87 8.55
C ILE A 239 11.79 -9.42 8.56
N ARG A 240 12.15 -10.05 9.66
CA ARG A 240 13.47 -10.66 9.90
C ARG A 240 13.42 -12.14 9.63
#